data_1c33a4891018c61fb2227bd2c219d3cd
#
_entry.id   1c33a4891018c61fb2227bd2c219d3cd
#
_cell.length_a   1.000
_cell.length_b   1.000
_cell.length_c   1.000
_cell.angle_alpha   90.00
_cell.angle_beta   90.00
_cell.angle_gamma   90.00
#
_symmetry.space_group_name_H-M   'P 1'
#
loop_
_entity.id
_entity.type
_entity.pdbx_description
1 polymer ?
#
loop_
_entity_poly.entity_id
_entity_poly.type
_entity_poly.pdbx_seq_one_letter_code
_entity_poly.pdbx_strand_id
1 'polypeptide(L)'
;MKKCVWKQHLMVLLVLALCLSVAGCGINQETTLTIGVYSGSYWNTPNGNCYQILDDAIAMFEQSHPGVKVEYVSGIPAGSYSEWLTEQILKGKEPDLYFVLPEDFDLLVSSGALAQLDERIAADPEFDTSVYYEACLLSGQFKGSQYALPHESVPTIMFVNKTLLEAHGIAMPEDAWTWEDFYDICKEITDIDSRQYGVHGYSWLDAMHSNGASLFSEDGRSCYLAEESVLQAVQFARQLEELNGGYNVSARDFDEGRVAFQPLLYSEYRAYQPYPWRVKKYSAFQWDCVSMPAGPSGSNISELHTMMLGISSRTRHEDLAWEFCKLLSINEDVQRKLYTYSHGISPLPAVAEDPELLQLHHDISEGSGFSPEMIRHIMSNAVVVPRFDAYDQAMNMVESAIQEAANNQLGQSKMLIAQSDINIFLNK
;
A
#
# COMPACT_ATOMS: atom_id res chain seq x y z
N MET A 1 -17.00 17.53 -82.80
CA MET A 1 -15.84 17.47 -81.83
C MET A 1 -16.06 18.16 -80.47
N LYS A 2 -16.91 19.18 -80.32
CA LYS A 2 -17.11 19.91 -79.05
C LYS A 2 -17.89 19.12 -77.96
N LYS A 3 -18.73 18.14 -78.32
CA LYS A 3 -19.50 17.34 -77.32
C LYS A 3 -18.68 16.24 -76.58
N CYS A 4 -17.57 15.82 -77.14
CA CYS A 4 -16.74 14.77 -76.55
C CYS A 4 -15.80 15.29 -75.40
N VAL A 5 -15.31 16.52 -75.61
CA VAL A 5 -14.40 17.16 -74.67
C VAL A 5 -15.12 17.54 -73.30
N TRP A 6 -16.39 17.92 -73.39
CA TRP A 6 -17.19 18.27 -72.20
C TRP A 6 -17.54 17.06 -71.35
N LYS A 7 -17.78 15.90 -71.95
CA LYS A 7 -17.96 14.63 -71.18
C LYS A 7 -16.69 14.17 -70.46
N GLN A 8 -15.53 14.40 -71.08
CA GLN A 8 -14.26 14.07 -70.41
C GLN A 8 -13.97 14.97 -69.21
N HIS A 9 -14.25 16.28 -69.31
CA HIS A 9 -14.08 17.20 -68.18
C HIS A 9 -15.09 16.93 -67.06
N LEU A 10 -16.31 16.55 -67.36
CA LEU A 10 -17.30 16.17 -66.34
C LEU A 10 -16.95 14.87 -65.63
N MET A 11 -16.35 13.92 -66.35
CA MET A 11 -15.88 12.66 -65.77
C MET A 11 -14.66 12.85 -64.86
N VAL A 12 -13.73 13.74 -65.25
CA VAL A 12 -12.58 14.10 -64.42
C VAL A 12 -12.99 14.87 -63.16
N LEU A 13 -13.97 15.77 -63.23
CA LEU A 13 -14.55 16.46 -62.10
C LEU A 13 -15.31 15.51 -61.15
N LEU A 14 -16.00 14.52 -61.68
CA LEU A 14 -16.69 13.49 -60.88
C LEU A 14 -15.69 12.57 -60.18
N VAL A 15 -14.61 12.19 -60.83
CA VAL A 15 -13.53 11.38 -60.22
C VAL A 15 -12.78 12.19 -59.15
N LEU A 16 -12.49 13.48 -59.39
CA LEU A 16 -11.90 14.36 -58.36
C LEU A 16 -12.84 14.58 -57.18
N ALA A 17 -14.16 14.73 -57.43
CA ALA A 17 -15.14 14.83 -56.31
C ALA A 17 -15.26 13.52 -55.52
N LEU A 18 -15.17 12.35 -56.18
CA LEU A 18 -15.12 11.05 -55.48
C LEU A 18 -13.82 10.85 -54.69
N CYS A 19 -12.68 11.29 -55.23
CA CYS A 19 -11.40 11.23 -54.49
C CYS A 19 -11.38 12.18 -53.29
N LEU A 20 -12.03 13.34 -53.36
CA LEU A 20 -12.17 14.28 -52.26
C LEU A 20 -13.15 13.80 -51.18
N SER A 21 -14.18 13.02 -51.55
CA SER A 21 -15.11 12.42 -50.59
C SER A 21 -14.53 11.20 -49.86
N VAL A 22 -13.51 10.53 -50.42
CA VAL A 22 -12.80 9.42 -49.76
C VAL A 22 -11.68 9.94 -48.82
N ALA A 23 -11.17 11.16 -49.05
CA ALA A 23 -10.17 11.79 -48.19
C ALA A 23 -10.77 12.46 -46.93
N GLY A 24 -12.11 12.52 -46.81
CA GLY A 24 -12.81 13.21 -45.71
C GLY A 24 -13.48 12.31 -44.66
N CYS A 25 -13.42 10.99 -44.82
CA CYS A 25 -13.86 10.03 -43.82
C CYS A 25 -12.64 9.31 -43.19
N GLY A 26 -11.77 10.06 -42.52
CA GLY A 26 -11.10 9.53 -41.40
C GLY A 26 -12.19 9.35 -40.33
N ILE A 27 -12.74 8.14 -40.23
CA ILE A 27 -13.44 7.70 -39.03
C ILE A 27 -12.36 7.86 -37.95
N ASN A 28 -12.46 8.92 -37.16
CA ASN A 28 -11.73 8.95 -35.88
C ASN A 28 -12.27 7.73 -35.11
N GLN A 29 -11.61 6.62 -35.27
CA GLN A 29 -11.92 5.44 -34.50
C GLN A 29 -11.47 5.78 -33.06
N GLU A 30 -12.44 6.10 -32.22
CA GLU A 30 -12.20 6.37 -30.81
C GLU A 30 -11.55 5.14 -30.20
N THR A 31 -10.38 5.32 -29.62
CA THR A 31 -9.66 4.24 -28.93
C THR A 31 -10.11 4.21 -27.49
N THR A 32 -10.62 3.08 -27.02
CA THR A 32 -11.01 2.91 -25.62
C THR A 32 -9.90 2.19 -24.86
N LEU A 33 -9.39 2.83 -23.82
CA LEU A 33 -8.51 2.26 -22.83
C LEU A 33 -9.35 1.87 -21.61
N THR A 34 -9.16 0.67 -21.07
CA THR A 34 -9.95 0.18 -19.93
C THR A 34 -9.07 0.08 -18.68
N ILE A 35 -9.63 0.50 -17.51
CA ILE A 35 -8.95 0.37 -16.23
C ILE A 35 -9.80 -0.43 -15.22
N GLY A 36 -9.17 -1.38 -14.53
CA GLY A 36 -9.75 -2.14 -13.43
C GLY A 36 -9.59 -1.41 -12.10
N VAL A 37 -10.71 -1.15 -11.43
CA VAL A 37 -10.76 -0.40 -10.17
C VAL A 37 -11.77 -1.01 -9.21
N TYR A 38 -11.59 -0.73 -7.92
CA TYR A 38 -12.56 -1.11 -6.89
C TYR A 38 -13.29 0.12 -6.33
N SER A 39 -14.40 -0.10 -5.66
CA SER A 39 -15.17 0.92 -4.94
C SER A 39 -14.90 0.86 -3.44
N GLY A 40 -14.99 2.00 -2.78
CA GLY A 40 -14.72 2.15 -1.36
C GLY A 40 -13.25 2.32 -1.06
N SER A 41 -12.77 1.71 0.02
CA SER A 41 -11.37 1.73 0.42
C SER A 41 -10.86 0.31 0.64
N TYR A 42 -9.63 0.09 0.26
CA TYR A 42 -8.86 -1.11 0.61
C TYR A 42 -8.30 -1.02 2.04
N TRP A 43 -8.13 0.19 2.58
CA TRP A 43 -7.37 0.49 3.80
C TRP A 43 -8.19 0.42 5.10
N ASN A 44 -9.21 -0.40 5.21
CA ASN A 44 -10.08 -0.54 6.39
C ASN A 44 -10.77 0.75 6.87
N THR A 45 -10.79 1.78 6.04
CA THR A 45 -11.40 3.08 6.35
C THR A 45 -12.43 3.45 5.29
N PRO A 46 -13.59 4.02 5.66
CA PRO A 46 -14.60 4.40 4.69
C PRO A 46 -14.06 5.47 3.72
N ASN A 47 -14.21 5.25 2.42
CA ASN A 47 -13.91 6.26 1.40
C ASN A 47 -15.11 6.44 0.44
N GLY A 48 -15.82 7.56 0.58
CA GLY A 48 -16.94 7.93 -0.28
C GLY A 48 -16.53 8.54 -1.62
N ASN A 49 -15.25 8.94 -1.77
CA ASN A 49 -14.72 9.62 -2.95
C ASN A 49 -13.77 8.73 -3.76
N CYS A 50 -13.92 7.42 -3.68
CA CYS A 50 -12.97 6.43 -4.21
C CYS A 50 -12.64 6.58 -5.71
N TYR A 51 -13.52 7.19 -6.50
CA TYR A 51 -13.29 7.41 -7.94
C TYR A 51 -12.78 8.81 -8.29
N GLN A 52 -12.79 9.77 -7.37
CA GLN A 52 -12.52 11.17 -7.71
C GLN A 52 -11.13 11.41 -8.30
N ILE A 53 -10.11 10.75 -7.75
CA ILE A 53 -8.73 10.85 -8.26
C ILE A 53 -8.65 10.29 -9.67
N LEU A 54 -9.29 9.14 -9.89
CA LEU A 54 -9.31 8.48 -11.19
C LEU A 54 -10.09 9.30 -12.22
N ASP A 55 -11.28 9.80 -11.88
CA ASP A 55 -12.11 10.62 -12.78
C ASP A 55 -11.38 11.89 -13.21
N ASP A 56 -10.69 12.55 -12.27
CA ASP A 56 -9.86 13.72 -12.57
C ASP A 56 -8.68 13.37 -13.48
N ALA A 57 -8.00 12.24 -13.22
CA ALA A 57 -6.90 11.77 -14.05
C ALA A 57 -7.38 11.37 -15.46
N ILE A 58 -8.56 10.73 -15.60
CA ILE A 58 -9.19 10.43 -16.87
C ILE A 58 -9.45 11.72 -17.65
N ALA A 59 -10.02 12.73 -17.01
CA ALA A 59 -10.29 14.01 -17.67
C ALA A 59 -8.99 14.68 -18.18
N MET A 60 -7.91 14.65 -17.39
CA MET A 60 -6.60 15.15 -17.80
C MET A 60 -6.02 14.35 -18.99
N PHE A 61 -6.13 13.03 -18.93
CA PHE A 61 -5.62 12.14 -19.97
C PHE A 61 -6.35 12.30 -21.31
N GLU A 62 -7.69 12.29 -21.28
CA GLU A 62 -8.50 12.48 -22.47
C GLU A 62 -8.29 13.86 -23.11
N GLN A 63 -8.04 14.89 -22.31
CA GLN A 63 -7.71 16.22 -22.82
C GLN A 63 -6.38 16.23 -23.58
N SER A 64 -5.37 15.49 -23.09
CA SER A 64 -4.05 15.40 -23.73
C SER A 64 -3.98 14.39 -24.87
N HIS A 65 -4.96 13.46 -24.98
CA HIS A 65 -5.05 12.41 -25.99
C HIS A 65 -6.38 12.46 -26.77
N PRO A 66 -6.56 13.43 -27.69
CA PRO A 66 -7.80 13.55 -28.46
C PRO A 66 -8.12 12.29 -29.26
N GLY A 67 -9.32 11.73 -29.07
CA GLY A 67 -9.76 10.48 -29.69
C GLY A 67 -9.50 9.23 -28.84
N VAL A 68 -8.98 9.39 -27.61
CA VAL A 68 -8.90 8.33 -26.62
C VAL A 68 -10.00 8.53 -25.58
N LYS A 69 -10.62 7.44 -25.15
CA LYS A 69 -11.54 7.34 -24.01
C LYS A 69 -10.97 6.37 -22.99
N VAL A 70 -11.11 6.70 -21.71
CA VAL A 70 -10.76 5.79 -20.61
C VAL A 70 -12.05 5.37 -19.91
N GLU A 71 -12.27 4.07 -19.80
CA GLU A 71 -13.48 3.50 -19.20
C GLU A 71 -13.15 2.54 -18.06
N TYR A 72 -14.03 2.47 -17.07
CA TYR A 72 -13.93 1.50 -15.98
C TYR A 72 -15.31 0.99 -15.55
N VAL A 73 -15.35 -0.19 -14.93
CA VAL A 73 -16.55 -0.74 -14.29
C VAL A 73 -16.59 -0.27 -12.84
N SER A 74 -17.61 0.52 -12.50
CA SER A 74 -17.82 1.02 -11.14
C SER A 74 -18.58 0.04 -10.26
N GLY A 75 -18.48 0.20 -8.93
CA GLY A 75 -19.29 -0.50 -7.94
C GLY A 75 -18.79 -1.90 -7.56
N ILE A 76 -17.57 -2.28 -7.90
CA ILE A 76 -16.94 -3.53 -7.45
C ILE A 76 -16.34 -3.27 -6.07
N PRO A 77 -16.86 -3.87 -4.97
CA PRO A 77 -16.31 -3.65 -3.64
C PRO A 77 -14.85 -4.10 -3.55
N ALA A 78 -14.02 -3.41 -2.77
CA ALA A 78 -12.61 -3.77 -2.57
C ALA A 78 -12.44 -5.26 -2.16
N GLY A 79 -13.27 -5.76 -1.23
CA GLY A 79 -13.23 -7.17 -0.80
C GLY A 79 -13.69 -8.20 -1.83
N SER A 80 -14.20 -7.80 -3.00
CA SER A 80 -14.57 -8.68 -4.11
C SER A 80 -13.74 -8.43 -5.36
N TYR A 81 -12.79 -7.52 -5.28
CA TYR A 81 -12.05 -7.06 -6.45
C TYR A 81 -11.08 -8.10 -7.00
N SER A 82 -10.34 -8.80 -6.14
CA SER A 82 -9.43 -9.88 -6.53
C SER A 82 -10.17 -11.01 -7.27
N GLU A 83 -11.34 -11.40 -6.78
CA GLU A 83 -12.18 -12.42 -7.43
C GLU A 83 -12.68 -11.93 -8.81
N TRP A 84 -13.18 -10.69 -8.87
CA TRP A 84 -13.63 -10.08 -10.12
C TRP A 84 -12.49 -9.98 -11.14
N LEU A 85 -11.31 -9.48 -10.75
CA LEU A 85 -10.17 -9.34 -11.65
C LEU A 85 -9.70 -10.70 -12.18
N THR A 86 -9.59 -11.69 -11.29
CA THR A 86 -9.25 -13.07 -11.66
C THR A 86 -10.25 -13.62 -12.68
N GLU A 87 -11.55 -13.39 -12.48
CA GLU A 87 -12.59 -13.80 -13.44
C GLU A 87 -12.43 -13.13 -14.80
N GLN A 88 -12.09 -11.83 -14.85
CA GLN A 88 -11.84 -11.14 -16.13
C GLN A 88 -10.60 -11.71 -16.83
N ILE A 89 -9.51 -11.97 -16.11
CA ILE A 89 -8.28 -12.58 -16.65
C ILE A 89 -8.55 -13.97 -17.23
N LEU A 90 -9.29 -14.81 -16.52
CA LEU A 90 -9.64 -16.16 -16.98
C LEU A 90 -10.54 -16.13 -18.23
N LYS A 91 -11.37 -15.11 -18.36
CA LYS A 91 -12.24 -14.90 -19.54
C LYS A 91 -11.52 -14.22 -20.72
N GLY A 92 -10.28 -13.75 -20.55
CA GLY A 92 -9.56 -12.93 -21.54
C GLY A 92 -10.25 -11.60 -21.80
N LYS A 93 -10.83 -10.99 -20.75
CA LYS A 93 -11.56 -9.72 -20.75
C LYS A 93 -11.02 -8.75 -19.68
N GLU A 94 -9.81 -9.02 -19.21
CA GLU A 94 -9.14 -8.14 -18.26
C GLU A 94 -8.96 -6.73 -18.84
N PRO A 95 -9.02 -5.69 -17.99
CA PRO A 95 -8.72 -4.33 -18.39
C PRO A 95 -7.30 -4.16 -18.93
N ASP A 96 -7.03 -3.10 -19.70
CA ASP A 96 -5.71 -2.78 -20.23
C ASP A 96 -4.68 -2.48 -19.12
N LEU A 97 -5.14 -1.82 -18.04
CA LEU A 97 -4.40 -1.65 -16.80
C LEU A 97 -5.36 -1.80 -15.61
N TYR A 98 -4.82 -2.07 -14.44
CA TYR A 98 -5.65 -2.27 -13.24
C TYR A 98 -4.88 -2.01 -11.95
N PHE A 99 -5.62 -1.66 -10.91
CA PHE A 99 -5.07 -1.65 -9.56
C PHE A 99 -4.66 -3.06 -9.15
N VAL A 100 -3.48 -3.17 -8.57
CA VAL A 100 -2.92 -4.41 -8.07
C VAL A 100 -2.88 -4.33 -6.55
N LEU A 101 -3.67 -5.18 -5.90
CA LEU A 101 -3.66 -5.30 -4.45
C LEU A 101 -2.36 -5.99 -4.00
N PRO A 102 -1.79 -5.61 -2.85
CA PRO A 102 -0.53 -6.21 -2.38
C PRO A 102 -0.55 -7.74 -2.33
N GLU A 103 -1.67 -8.34 -1.90
CA GLU A 103 -1.83 -9.80 -1.81
C GLU A 103 -1.97 -10.51 -3.15
N ASP A 104 -2.39 -9.81 -4.20
CA ASP A 104 -2.59 -10.39 -5.54
C ASP A 104 -1.34 -10.33 -6.42
N PHE A 105 -0.36 -9.49 -6.06
CA PHE A 105 0.76 -9.13 -6.92
C PHE A 105 1.54 -10.34 -7.45
N ASP A 106 1.97 -11.23 -6.56
CA ASP A 106 2.78 -12.39 -6.94
C ASP A 106 2.01 -13.38 -7.84
N LEU A 107 0.72 -13.59 -7.54
CA LEU A 107 -0.14 -14.43 -8.36
C LEU A 107 -0.31 -13.84 -9.76
N LEU A 108 -0.51 -12.53 -9.87
CA LEU A 108 -0.68 -11.85 -11.16
C LEU A 108 0.60 -11.88 -11.99
N VAL A 109 1.77 -11.72 -11.34
CA VAL A 109 3.07 -11.86 -12.03
C VAL A 109 3.33 -13.29 -12.45
N SER A 110 3.20 -14.28 -11.54
CA SER A 110 3.52 -15.68 -11.81
C SER A 110 2.58 -16.31 -12.84
N SER A 111 1.32 -15.85 -12.91
CA SER A 111 0.37 -16.27 -13.96
C SER A 111 0.61 -15.58 -15.31
N GLY A 112 1.53 -14.62 -15.40
CA GLY A 112 1.82 -13.86 -16.61
C GLY A 112 0.69 -12.86 -16.97
N ALA A 113 -0.12 -12.44 -16.00
CA ALA A 113 -1.18 -11.46 -16.22
C ALA A 113 -0.64 -10.03 -16.33
N LEU A 114 0.48 -9.73 -15.66
CA LEU A 114 1.15 -8.42 -15.71
C LEU A 114 2.25 -8.38 -16.77
N ALA A 115 2.36 -7.26 -17.46
CA ALA A 115 3.49 -6.94 -18.33
C ALA A 115 4.72 -6.55 -17.49
N GLN A 116 5.90 -7.02 -17.90
CA GLN A 116 7.16 -6.55 -17.35
C GLN A 116 7.45 -5.12 -17.86
N LEU A 117 7.84 -4.21 -16.97
CA LEU A 117 7.96 -2.79 -17.27
C LEU A 117 9.40 -2.31 -17.53
N ASP A 118 10.42 -3.14 -17.26
CA ASP A 118 11.84 -2.73 -17.31
C ASP A 118 12.24 -2.13 -18.67
N GLU A 119 11.83 -2.73 -19.78
CA GLU A 119 12.16 -2.23 -21.13
C GLU A 119 11.47 -0.88 -21.38
N ARG A 120 10.25 -0.68 -20.92
CA ARG A 120 9.52 0.59 -21.05
C ARG A 120 10.14 1.67 -20.18
N ILE A 121 10.49 1.35 -18.95
CA ILE A 121 11.20 2.26 -18.04
C ILE A 121 12.53 2.70 -18.68
N ALA A 122 13.30 1.76 -19.21
CA ALA A 122 14.58 2.06 -19.85
C ALA A 122 14.44 2.88 -21.15
N ALA A 123 13.33 2.74 -21.88
CA ALA A 123 13.06 3.43 -23.12
C ALA A 123 12.44 4.83 -22.95
N ASP A 124 11.93 5.15 -21.76
CA ASP A 124 11.24 6.41 -21.48
C ASP A 124 12.18 7.39 -20.74
N PRO A 125 12.77 8.38 -21.44
CA PRO A 125 13.70 9.32 -20.81
C PRO A 125 13.02 10.33 -19.86
N GLU A 126 11.67 10.40 -19.86
CA GLU A 126 10.90 11.26 -18.97
C GLU A 126 10.48 10.52 -17.69
N PHE A 127 10.73 9.24 -17.58
CA PHE A 127 10.39 8.43 -16.42
C PHE A 127 11.63 8.14 -15.57
N ASP A 128 11.64 8.69 -14.36
CA ASP A 128 12.72 8.49 -13.38
C ASP A 128 12.20 7.73 -12.15
N THR A 129 12.71 6.53 -11.92
CA THR A 129 12.34 5.72 -10.76
C THR A 129 12.85 6.29 -9.43
N SER A 130 13.84 7.18 -9.46
CA SER A 130 14.40 7.82 -8.25
C SER A 130 13.44 8.82 -7.57
N VAL A 131 12.32 9.15 -8.23
CA VAL A 131 11.28 10.01 -7.66
C VAL A 131 10.47 9.33 -6.55
N TYR A 132 10.55 8.01 -6.41
CA TYR A 132 9.82 7.25 -5.41
C TYR A 132 10.62 7.03 -4.13
N TYR A 133 9.91 6.84 -3.00
CA TYR A 133 10.51 6.09 -1.91
C TYR A 133 10.87 4.68 -2.38
N GLU A 134 12.05 4.21 -2.01
CA GLU A 134 12.59 2.91 -2.48
C GLU A 134 11.64 1.76 -2.14
N ALA A 135 11.13 1.68 -0.91
CA ALA A 135 10.20 0.63 -0.49
C ALA A 135 8.91 0.62 -1.31
N CYS A 136 8.39 1.80 -1.71
CA CYS A 136 7.20 1.87 -2.57
C CYS A 136 7.47 1.26 -3.95
N LEU A 137 8.62 1.58 -4.56
CA LEU A 137 8.99 1.04 -5.86
C LEU A 137 9.25 -0.48 -5.79
N LEU A 138 9.94 -0.94 -4.75
CA LEU A 138 10.20 -2.36 -4.49
C LEU A 138 8.93 -3.19 -4.36
N SER A 139 7.81 -2.60 -3.87
CA SER A 139 6.51 -3.29 -3.79
C SER A 139 6.02 -3.84 -5.14
N GLY A 140 6.40 -3.20 -6.25
CA GLY A 140 6.04 -3.61 -7.61
C GLY A 140 7.10 -4.46 -8.31
N GLN A 141 8.11 -4.95 -7.59
CA GLN A 141 9.17 -5.81 -8.13
C GLN A 141 8.95 -7.29 -7.80
N PHE A 142 9.27 -8.12 -8.76
CA PHE A 142 9.32 -9.57 -8.59
C PHE A 142 10.61 -10.11 -9.21
N LYS A 143 11.44 -10.74 -8.40
CA LYS A 143 12.76 -11.28 -8.79
C LYS A 143 13.65 -10.25 -9.50
N GLY A 144 13.62 -9.00 -9.00
CA GLY A 144 14.45 -7.91 -9.51
C GLY A 144 13.93 -7.22 -10.77
N SER A 145 12.74 -7.57 -11.27
CA SER A 145 12.09 -6.91 -12.40
C SER A 145 10.83 -6.18 -11.97
N GLN A 146 10.55 -5.03 -12.58
CA GLN A 146 9.38 -4.21 -12.28
C GLN A 146 8.16 -4.69 -13.07
N TYR A 147 7.02 -4.90 -12.40
CA TYR A 147 5.74 -5.32 -13.00
C TYR A 147 4.59 -4.37 -12.69
N ALA A 148 4.72 -3.57 -11.64
CA ALA A 148 3.70 -2.59 -11.27
C ALA A 148 4.35 -1.31 -10.75
N LEU A 149 3.67 -0.16 -10.89
CA LEU A 149 4.11 1.12 -10.35
C LEU A 149 3.29 1.46 -9.09
N PRO A 150 3.91 2.05 -8.06
CA PRO A 150 3.19 2.45 -6.86
C PRO A 150 2.23 3.61 -7.14
N HIS A 151 1.06 3.58 -6.52
CA HIS A 151 0.05 4.64 -6.59
C HIS A 151 -0.19 5.31 -5.25
N GLU A 152 -0.36 4.51 -4.21
CA GLU A 152 -0.65 4.96 -2.85
C GLU A 152 -0.04 3.98 -1.86
N SER A 153 0.52 4.49 -0.76
CA SER A 153 1.16 3.66 0.26
C SER A 153 0.63 3.96 1.65
N VAL A 154 0.65 2.95 2.52
CA VAL A 154 0.18 3.06 3.90
C VAL A 154 1.15 2.30 4.81
N PRO A 155 1.97 3.01 5.60
CA PRO A 155 2.80 2.39 6.63
C PRO A 155 2.00 2.05 7.88
N THR A 156 2.46 1.09 8.66
CA THR A 156 2.02 0.87 10.04
C THR A 156 2.69 1.92 10.94
N ILE A 157 1.92 2.51 11.85
CA ILE A 157 2.38 3.52 12.80
C ILE A 157 1.86 3.21 14.20
N MET A 158 2.51 3.75 15.23
CA MET A 158 2.10 3.57 16.61
C MET A 158 1.16 4.69 17.06
N PHE A 159 -0.10 4.37 17.33
CA PHE A 159 -1.05 5.27 17.98
C PHE A 159 -0.79 5.32 19.48
N VAL A 160 -0.87 6.50 20.05
CA VAL A 160 -0.54 6.78 21.46
C VAL A 160 -1.70 7.50 22.12
N ASN A 161 -2.17 6.96 23.23
CA ASN A 161 -3.15 7.62 24.10
C ASN A 161 -2.42 8.64 24.99
N LYS A 162 -2.37 9.90 24.56
CA LYS A 162 -1.73 11.01 25.29
C LYS A 162 -2.32 11.21 26.68
N THR A 163 -3.64 11.15 26.80
CA THR A 163 -4.32 11.33 28.07
C THR A 163 -3.86 10.31 29.12
N LEU A 164 -3.65 9.06 28.69
CA LEU A 164 -3.19 8.00 29.59
C LEU A 164 -1.71 8.19 29.98
N LEU A 165 -0.85 8.57 29.04
CA LEU A 165 0.56 8.89 29.32
C LEU A 165 0.65 10.08 30.30
N GLU A 166 -0.07 11.16 30.04
CA GLU A 166 -0.10 12.35 30.90
C GLU A 166 -0.60 12.05 32.32
N ALA A 167 -1.61 11.18 32.46
CA ALA A 167 -2.11 10.75 33.77
C ALA A 167 -1.06 10.02 34.61
N HIS A 168 -0.11 9.37 33.98
CA HIS A 168 1.04 8.71 34.61
C HIS A 168 2.29 9.59 34.65
N GLY A 169 2.25 10.84 34.17
CA GLY A 169 3.39 11.77 34.13
C GLY A 169 4.46 11.36 33.11
N ILE A 170 4.08 10.58 32.09
CA ILE A 170 4.96 10.07 31.03
C ILE A 170 4.87 11.02 29.84
N ALA A 171 6.02 11.43 29.31
CA ALA A 171 6.10 12.21 28.09
C ALA A 171 5.81 11.34 26.85
N MET A 172 5.39 11.98 25.75
CA MET A 172 5.31 11.30 24.45
C MET A 172 6.69 10.76 24.07
N PRO A 173 6.76 9.54 23.51
CA PRO A 173 8.01 9.03 22.95
C PRO A 173 8.53 9.97 21.85
N GLU A 174 9.86 10.15 21.80
CA GLU A 174 10.54 10.88 20.72
C GLU A 174 10.82 9.94 19.53
N ASP A 175 11.20 10.53 18.40
CA ASP A 175 11.65 9.77 17.24
C ASP A 175 12.77 8.84 17.54
N ALA A 176 13.13 7.84 17.42
CA ALA A 176 14.25 6.95 17.83
C ALA A 176 14.09 6.28 19.20
N TRP A 177 12.86 6.22 19.72
CA TRP A 177 12.59 5.43 20.92
C TRP A 177 12.76 3.93 20.66
N THR A 178 13.04 3.19 21.75
CA THR A 178 13.49 1.80 21.70
C THR A 178 12.46 0.83 22.29
N TRP A 179 12.69 -0.48 22.11
CA TRP A 179 11.92 -1.51 22.81
C TRP A 179 12.03 -1.40 24.34
N GLU A 180 13.18 -0.95 24.88
CA GLU A 180 13.34 -0.74 26.31
C GLU A 180 12.42 0.37 26.79
N ASP A 181 12.42 1.52 26.11
CA ASP A 181 11.50 2.62 26.40
C ASP A 181 10.05 2.17 26.31
N PHE A 182 9.69 1.43 25.26
CA PHE A 182 8.34 0.93 25.01
C PHE A 182 7.89 -0.03 26.13
N TYR A 183 8.74 -0.99 26.49
CA TYR A 183 8.43 -1.95 27.55
C TYR A 183 8.27 -1.25 28.91
N ASP A 184 9.17 -0.33 29.25
CA ASP A 184 9.13 0.39 30.52
C ASP A 184 7.86 1.25 30.64
N ILE A 185 7.47 1.95 29.57
CA ILE A 185 6.21 2.69 29.53
C ILE A 185 5.01 1.74 29.66
N CYS A 186 4.97 0.64 28.91
CA CYS A 186 3.89 -0.34 29.01
C CYS A 186 3.77 -0.92 30.42
N LYS A 187 4.88 -1.21 31.06
CA LYS A 187 4.93 -1.75 32.42
C LYS A 187 4.46 -0.72 33.46
N GLU A 188 4.84 0.55 33.32
CA GLU A 188 4.43 1.64 34.21
C GLU A 188 2.91 1.87 34.17
N ILE A 189 2.33 1.83 32.95
CA ILE A 189 0.91 2.09 32.71
C ILE A 189 0.02 0.90 33.10
N THR A 190 0.55 -0.33 32.98
CA THR A 190 -0.28 -1.51 33.17
C THR A 190 -0.70 -1.66 34.63
N ASP A 191 -2.00 -1.47 34.90
CA ASP A 191 -2.69 -1.74 36.15
C ASP A 191 -3.93 -2.60 35.89
N ILE A 192 -3.80 -3.88 36.18
CA ILE A 192 -4.85 -4.89 35.93
C ILE A 192 -6.11 -4.59 36.76
N ASP A 193 -5.96 -4.11 37.98
CA ASP A 193 -7.08 -3.81 38.88
C ASP A 193 -7.89 -2.62 38.35
N SER A 194 -7.24 -1.61 37.77
CA SER A 194 -7.86 -0.44 37.14
C SER A 194 -8.22 -0.70 35.66
N ARG A 195 -7.89 -1.87 35.10
CA ARG A 195 -8.04 -2.21 33.68
C ARG A 195 -7.33 -1.24 32.73
N GLN A 196 -6.13 -0.87 33.07
CA GLN A 196 -5.24 -0.10 32.21
C GLN A 196 -4.13 -1.01 31.69
N TYR A 197 -3.79 -0.85 30.41
CA TYR A 197 -2.85 -1.72 29.71
C TYR A 197 -1.86 -0.91 28.87
N GLY A 198 -0.64 -1.42 28.74
CA GLY A 198 0.39 -0.76 27.97
C GLY A 198 0.08 -0.77 26.48
N VAL A 199 -0.22 -1.92 25.90
CA VAL A 199 -0.38 -2.06 24.46
C VAL A 199 -1.44 -3.08 24.08
N HIS A 200 -2.07 -2.84 22.92
CA HIS A 200 -2.90 -3.79 22.18
C HIS A 200 -2.38 -3.95 20.75
N GLY A 201 -2.34 -5.19 20.25
CA GLY A 201 -2.11 -5.46 18.84
C GLY A 201 -0.67 -5.36 18.33
N TYR A 202 0.32 -5.08 19.21
CA TYR A 202 1.72 -5.14 18.81
C TYR A 202 2.17 -6.59 18.70
N SER A 203 2.46 -7.00 17.48
CA SER A 203 2.76 -8.39 17.13
C SER A 203 4.26 -8.69 17.11
N TRP A 204 4.60 -9.98 17.06
CA TRP A 204 5.98 -10.39 16.84
C TRP A 204 6.51 -10.01 15.44
N LEU A 205 5.60 -9.81 14.44
CA LEU A 205 5.97 -9.29 13.13
C LEU A 205 6.39 -7.82 13.21
N ASP A 206 5.63 -6.99 13.93
CA ASP A 206 6.01 -5.59 14.19
C ASP A 206 7.38 -5.52 14.87
N ALA A 207 7.58 -6.36 15.88
CA ALA A 207 8.85 -6.48 16.57
C ALA A 207 9.96 -6.95 15.63
N MET A 208 9.72 -7.95 14.79
CA MET A 208 10.71 -8.48 13.85
C MET A 208 11.18 -7.41 12.87
N HIS A 209 10.24 -6.68 12.26
CA HIS A 209 10.59 -5.59 11.33
C HIS A 209 11.40 -4.51 12.02
N SER A 210 10.94 -4.03 13.18
CA SER A 210 11.63 -3.00 13.95
C SER A 210 12.97 -3.46 14.55
N ASN A 211 13.24 -4.78 14.58
CA ASN A 211 14.55 -5.37 14.92
C ASN A 211 15.44 -5.59 13.68
N GLY A 212 15.04 -5.11 12.51
CA GLY A 212 15.80 -5.24 11.26
C GLY A 212 15.88 -6.67 10.72
N ALA A 213 14.96 -7.56 11.13
CA ALA A 213 14.94 -8.94 10.71
C ALA A 213 13.95 -9.18 9.58
N SER A 214 14.24 -10.17 8.74
CA SER A 214 13.33 -10.72 7.74
C SER A 214 13.05 -12.17 8.03
N LEU A 215 11.82 -12.59 7.83
CA LEU A 215 11.42 -13.99 8.07
C LEU A 215 11.78 -14.91 6.90
N PHE A 216 11.70 -14.39 5.68
CA PHE A 216 11.99 -15.13 4.46
C PHE A 216 13.01 -14.38 3.58
N SER A 217 13.72 -15.13 2.74
CA SER A 217 14.52 -14.57 1.66
C SER A 217 13.60 -13.94 0.59
N GLU A 218 14.11 -12.97 -0.16
CA GLU A 218 13.39 -12.31 -1.25
C GLU A 218 12.87 -13.29 -2.32
N ASP A 219 13.59 -14.37 -2.57
CA ASP A 219 13.21 -15.41 -3.54
C ASP A 219 12.24 -16.45 -2.97
N GLY A 220 11.83 -16.30 -1.68
CA GLY A 220 10.91 -17.20 -1.00
C GLY A 220 11.42 -18.62 -0.75
N ARG A 221 12.74 -18.87 -0.86
CA ARG A 221 13.31 -20.23 -0.73
C ARG A 221 13.88 -20.54 0.62
N SER A 222 14.08 -19.54 1.45
CA SER A 222 14.67 -19.69 2.78
C SER A 222 13.81 -19.03 3.84
N CYS A 223 13.64 -19.71 4.95
CA CYS A 223 13.01 -19.21 6.16
C CYS A 223 14.09 -19.00 7.24
N TYR A 224 13.99 -17.92 7.99
CA TYR A 224 14.95 -17.47 9.02
C TYR A 224 14.35 -17.48 10.43
N LEU A 225 13.32 -18.29 10.66
CA LEU A 225 12.56 -18.35 11.91
C LEU A 225 13.41 -18.54 13.18
N ALA A 226 14.54 -19.25 13.07
CA ALA A 226 15.41 -19.53 14.21
C ALA A 226 16.60 -18.55 14.32
N GLU A 227 16.64 -17.51 13.50
CA GLU A 227 17.67 -16.46 13.67
C GLU A 227 17.45 -15.65 14.94
N GLU A 228 18.55 -15.21 15.55
CA GLU A 228 18.55 -14.53 16.84
C GLU A 228 17.63 -13.29 16.85
N SER A 229 17.68 -12.48 15.77
CA SER A 229 16.86 -11.27 15.66
C SER A 229 15.35 -11.57 15.58
N VAL A 230 14.96 -12.70 14.97
CA VAL A 230 13.55 -13.15 14.91
C VAL A 230 13.14 -13.72 16.29
N LEU A 231 13.99 -14.52 16.92
CA LEU A 231 13.73 -15.06 18.25
C LEU A 231 13.58 -13.95 19.31
N GLN A 232 14.39 -12.91 19.25
CA GLN A 232 14.28 -11.73 20.11
C GLN A 232 12.94 -11.01 19.91
N ALA A 233 12.49 -10.87 18.66
CA ALA A 233 11.20 -10.26 18.34
C ALA A 233 10.02 -11.04 18.92
N VAL A 234 10.02 -12.37 18.76
CA VAL A 234 9.00 -13.25 19.33
C VAL A 234 9.00 -13.17 20.86
N GLN A 235 10.19 -13.15 21.47
CA GLN A 235 10.33 -13.03 22.92
C GLN A 235 9.84 -11.68 23.42
N PHE A 236 10.17 -10.59 22.74
CA PHE A 236 9.77 -9.25 23.13
C PHE A 236 8.24 -9.06 23.07
N ALA A 237 7.59 -9.46 21.98
CA ALA A 237 6.14 -9.41 21.88
C ALA A 237 5.46 -10.19 23.02
N ARG A 238 6.00 -11.38 23.35
CA ARG A 238 5.51 -12.17 24.48
C ARG A 238 5.70 -11.49 25.84
N GLN A 239 6.84 -10.83 26.07
CA GLN A 239 7.06 -10.08 27.32
C GLN A 239 6.03 -8.95 27.49
N LEU A 240 5.63 -8.29 26.41
CA LEU A 240 4.56 -7.29 26.44
C LEU A 240 3.19 -7.92 26.79
N GLU A 241 2.88 -9.07 26.20
CA GLU A 241 1.63 -9.79 26.53
C GLU A 241 1.59 -10.26 27.99
N GLU A 242 2.71 -10.70 28.55
CA GLU A 242 2.82 -11.15 29.94
C GLU A 242 2.51 -10.03 30.95
N LEU A 243 2.70 -8.75 30.59
CA LEU A 243 2.31 -7.60 31.43
C LEU A 243 0.79 -7.58 31.68
N ASN A 244 -0.01 -8.09 30.78
CA ASN A 244 -1.48 -8.08 30.87
C ASN A 244 -2.03 -9.11 31.88
N GLY A 245 -1.18 -9.90 32.55
CA GLY A 245 -1.60 -10.88 33.56
C GLY A 245 -2.60 -11.93 33.08
N GLY A 246 -2.58 -12.24 31.77
CA GLY A 246 -3.48 -13.17 31.12
C GLY A 246 -4.82 -12.58 30.67
N TYR A 247 -5.02 -11.27 30.79
CA TYR A 247 -6.17 -10.59 30.20
C TYR A 247 -5.95 -10.42 28.68
N ASN A 248 -6.97 -10.76 27.88
CA ASN A 248 -6.92 -10.54 26.45
C ASN A 248 -7.36 -9.11 26.12
N VAL A 249 -6.39 -8.20 26.03
CA VAL A 249 -6.61 -6.80 25.66
C VAL A 249 -7.16 -6.72 24.24
N SER A 250 -8.16 -5.88 24.02
CA SER A 250 -8.87 -5.77 22.77
C SER A 250 -8.82 -4.35 22.20
N ALA A 251 -9.12 -4.20 20.90
CA ALA A 251 -9.27 -2.89 20.27
C ALA A 251 -10.32 -2.01 20.98
N ARG A 252 -11.36 -2.61 21.58
CA ARG A 252 -12.35 -1.90 22.38
C ARG A 252 -11.73 -1.26 23.62
N ASP A 253 -10.73 -1.91 24.24
CA ASP A 253 -10.05 -1.35 25.40
C ASP A 253 -9.27 -0.08 25.01
N PHE A 254 -8.68 -0.05 23.82
CA PHE A 254 -8.08 1.17 23.27
C PHE A 254 -9.13 2.23 22.95
N ASP A 255 -10.23 1.88 22.27
CA ASP A 255 -11.32 2.78 21.95
C ASP A 255 -11.93 3.46 23.20
N GLU A 256 -11.93 2.76 24.33
CA GLU A 256 -12.39 3.25 25.63
C GLU A 256 -11.30 4.02 26.43
N GLY A 257 -10.11 4.20 25.86
CA GLY A 257 -9.01 4.95 26.46
C GLY A 257 -8.24 4.23 27.56
N ARG A 258 -8.33 2.90 27.62
CA ARG A 258 -7.68 2.06 28.64
C ARG A 258 -6.32 1.50 28.24
N VAL A 259 -5.90 1.71 27.00
CA VAL A 259 -4.64 1.23 26.45
C VAL A 259 -3.79 2.41 26.01
N ALA A 260 -2.48 2.34 26.27
CA ALA A 260 -1.56 3.42 25.92
C ALA A 260 -1.16 3.40 24.44
N PHE A 261 -0.87 2.23 23.89
CA PHE A 261 -0.33 2.08 22.53
C PHE A 261 -1.12 1.07 21.70
N GLN A 262 -1.29 1.37 20.40
CA GLN A 262 -1.86 0.46 19.43
C GLN A 262 -1.24 0.70 18.05
N PRO A 263 -0.56 -0.29 17.43
CA PRO A 263 -0.19 -0.19 16.01
C PRO A 263 -1.44 -0.18 15.15
N LEU A 264 -1.51 0.78 14.23
CA LEU A 264 -2.59 0.90 13.24
C LEU A 264 -2.00 1.39 11.91
N LEU A 265 -2.76 1.29 10.84
CA LEU A 265 -2.37 1.83 9.55
C LEU A 265 -2.46 3.37 9.55
N TYR A 266 -1.57 4.04 8.84
CA TYR A 266 -1.62 5.49 8.62
C TYR A 266 -2.97 5.96 8.05
N SER A 267 -3.63 5.14 7.26
CA SER A 267 -4.97 5.43 6.75
C SER A 267 -6.01 5.65 7.87
N GLU A 268 -5.87 4.95 8.99
CA GLU A 268 -6.74 5.11 10.15
C GLU A 268 -6.44 6.44 10.86
N TYR A 269 -5.17 6.85 10.94
CA TYR A 269 -4.81 8.19 11.40
C TYR A 269 -5.53 9.26 10.57
N ARG A 270 -5.45 9.16 9.24
CA ARG A 270 -6.11 10.09 8.33
C ARG A 270 -7.65 10.09 8.47
N ALA A 271 -8.24 8.92 8.65
CA ALA A 271 -9.68 8.76 8.78
C ALA A 271 -10.25 9.24 10.13
N TYR A 272 -9.47 9.10 11.21
CA TYR A 272 -9.92 9.40 12.57
C TYR A 272 -9.54 10.79 13.05
N GLN A 273 -8.78 11.53 12.28
CA GLN A 273 -8.55 12.96 12.53
C GLN A 273 -9.90 13.69 12.64
N PRO A 274 -10.07 14.59 13.63
CA PRO A 274 -11.31 15.31 13.85
C PRO A 274 -11.55 16.31 12.71
N TYR A 275 -12.26 15.85 11.69
CA TYR A 275 -12.84 16.73 10.66
C TYR A 275 -14.33 16.95 10.97
N PRO A 276 -14.92 18.12 10.68
CA PRO A 276 -16.29 18.45 11.09
C PRO A 276 -17.38 17.44 10.71
N TRP A 277 -17.10 16.54 9.76
CA TRP A 277 -18.05 15.54 9.23
C TRP A 277 -17.58 14.09 9.36
N ARG A 278 -16.47 13.82 10.06
CA ARG A 278 -16.00 12.45 10.27
C ARG A 278 -16.41 11.93 11.63
N VAL A 279 -16.66 10.63 11.71
CA VAL A 279 -17.01 9.99 12.97
C VAL A 279 -15.82 10.12 13.92
N LYS A 280 -16.04 10.79 15.05
CA LYS A 280 -15.06 10.94 16.12
C LYS A 280 -14.89 9.59 16.80
N LYS A 281 -13.97 8.74 16.32
CA LYS A 281 -13.79 7.37 16.84
C LYS A 281 -13.22 7.40 18.26
N TYR A 282 -12.23 8.24 18.52
CA TYR A 282 -11.57 8.36 19.82
C TYR A 282 -11.94 9.71 20.47
N SER A 283 -13.13 9.79 21.04
CA SER A 283 -13.61 11.04 21.67
C SER A 283 -13.37 11.09 23.17
N ALA A 284 -12.99 9.98 23.77
CA ALA A 284 -12.82 9.86 25.22
C ALA A 284 -11.44 10.32 25.70
N PHE A 285 -10.44 10.40 24.81
CA PHE A 285 -9.05 10.74 25.14
C PHE A 285 -8.38 11.49 23.99
N GLN A 286 -7.32 12.20 24.30
CA GLN A 286 -6.42 12.78 23.31
C GLN A 286 -5.42 11.72 22.86
N TRP A 287 -5.14 11.70 21.57
CA TRP A 287 -4.24 10.74 20.95
C TRP A 287 -3.32 11.40 19.93
N ASP A 288 -2.25 10.73 19.62
CA ASP A 288 -1.27 11.11 18.61
C ASP A 288 -0.62 9.85 18.03
N CYS A 289 0.35 10.02 17.15
CA CYS A 289 1.10 8.92 16.56
C CYS A 289 2.60 9.17 16.65
N VAL A 290 3.35 8.08 16.72
CA VAL A 290 4.81 8.06 16.64
C VAL A 290 5.26 6.92 15.71
N SER A 291 6.54 6.90 15.34
CA SER A 291 7.15 5.76 14.65
C SER A 291 7.11 4.50 15.51
N MET A 292 7.32 3.33 14.91
CA MET A 292 7.45 2.07 15.66
C MET A 292 8.72 2.08 16.53
N PRO A 293 8.73 1.41 17.72
CA PRO A 293 9.89 1.38 18.59
C PRO A 293 11.01 0.52 17.99
N ALA A 294 12.26 1.01 18.02
CA ALA A 294 13.42 0.29 17.48
C ALA A 294 13.83 -0.89 18.35
N GLY A 295 14.02 -2.05 17.73
CA GLY A 295 14.65 -3.20 18.38
C GLY A 295 16.18 -3.06 18.50
N PRO A 296 16.86 -3.92 19.29
CA PRO A 296 18.30 -3.84 19.55
C PRO A 296 19.19 -3.88 18.31
N SER A 297 18.74 -4.52 17.25
CA SER A 297 19.50 -4.69 15.99
C SER A 297 18.92 -3.90 14.83
N GLY A 298 17.85 -3.14 15.07
CA GLY A 298 17.07 -2.47 14.04
C GLY A 298 16.97 -0.95 14.20
N SER A 299 15.91 -0.44 13.65
CA SER A 299 15.51 0.97 13.73
C SER A 299 13.98 1.08 13.84
N ASN A 300 13.43 2.28 13.76
CA ASN A 300 11.98 2.53 13.85
C ASN A 300 11.25 2.12 12.55
N ILE A 301 11.46 0.89 12.12
CA ILE A 301 10.96 0.32 10.86
C ILE A 301 9.49 -0.05 10.98
N SER A 302 8.75 0.29 9.94
CA SER A 302 7.35 -0.07 9.75
C SER A 302 7.16 -0.99 8.55
N GLU A 303 6.17 -1.86 8.60
CA GLU A 303 5.67 -2.54 7.40
C GLU A 303 4.95 -1.52 6.50
N LEU A 304 5.19 -1.62 5.18
CA LEU A 304 4.57 -0.79 4.16
C LEU A 304 3.65 -1.61 3.29
N HIS A 305 2.42 -1.14 3.16
CA HIS A 305 1.47 -1.64 2.18
C HIS A 305 1.33 -0.64 1.04
N THR A 306 1.48 -1.11 -0.20
CA THR A 306 1.43 -0.24 -1.38
C THR A 306 0.37 -0.73 -2.36
N MET A 307 -0.58 0.14 -2.68
CA MET A 307 -1.49 -0.03 -3.81
C MET A 307 -0.74 0.29 -5.09
N MET A 308 -0.78 -0.61 -6.04
CA MET A 308 0.01 -0.51 -7.27
C MET A 308 -0.88 -0.46 -8.51
N LEU A 309 -0.29 -0.10 -9.62
CA LEU A 309 -0.88 -0.10 -10.95
C LEU A 309 -0.09 -1.05 -11.84
N GLY A 310 -0.77 -2.02 -12.41
CA GLY A 310 -0.20 -2.99 -13.34
C GLY A 310 -0.82 -2.87 -14.73
N ILE A 311 -0.01 -3.13 -15.76
CA ILE A 311 -0.45 -3.17 -17.15
C ILE A 311 -0.69 -4.62 -17.54
N SER A 312 -1.83 -4.92 -18.18
CA SER A 312 -2.12 -6.26 -18.69
C SER A 312 -1.07 -6.69 -19.72
N SER A 313 -0.52 -7.88 -19.57
CA SER A 313 0.40 -8.47 -20.56
C SER A 313 -0.28 -8.73 -21.93
N ARG A 314 -1.62 -8.65 -22.01
CA ARG A 314 -2.42 -8.91 -23.20
C ARG A 314 -3.07 -7.67 -23.78
N THR A 315 -2.81 -6.48 -23.21
CA THR A 315 -3.34 -5.24 -23.78
C THR A 315 -2.86 -5.02 -25.21
N ARG A 316 -3.71 -4.39 -26.01
CA ARG A 316 -3.36 -3.92 -27.36
C ARG A 316 -3.02 -2.44 -27.40
N HIS A 317 -3.10 -1.79 -26.26
CA HIS A 317 -2.95 -0.35 -26.09
C HIS A 317 -1.77 -0.02 -25.13
N GLU A 318 -0.67 -0.76 -25.29
CA GLU A 318 0.48 -0.71 -24.37
C GLU A 318 1.01 0.71 -24.13
N ASP A 319 1.14 1.53 -25.19
CA ASP A 319 1.66 2.90 -25.05
C ASP A 319 0.69 3.80 -24.26
N LEU A 320 -0.62 3.71 -24.55
CA LEU A 320 -1.63 4.45 -23.81
C LEU A 320 -1.76 3.98 -22.36
N ALA A 321 -1.66 2.67 -22.13
CA ALA A 321 -1.67 2.12 -20.78
C ALA A 321 -0.45 2.59 -19.98
N TRP A 322 0.74 2.65 -20.59
CA TRP A 322 1.94 3.17 -19.96
C TRP A 322 1.81 4.65 -19.60
N GLU A 323 1.37 5.49 -20.55
CA GLU A 323 1.17 6.93 -20.32
C GLU A 323 0.15 7.18 -19.20
N PHE A 324 -0.96 6.41 -19.17
CA PHE A 324 -1.96 6.57 -18.12
C PHE A 324 -1.49 6.02 -16.77
N CYS A 325 -0.74 4.92 -16.76
CA CYS A 325 -0.08 4.39 -15.57
C CYS A 325 0.87 5.42 -14.96
N LYS A 326 1.72 6.06 -15.78
CA LYS A 326 2.60 7.16 -15.34
C LYS A 326 1.80 8.32 -14.76
N LEU A 327 0.73 8.75 -15.42
CA LEU A 327 -0.10 9.85 -14.95
C LEU A 327 -0.64 9.57 -13.53
N LEU A 328 -1.10 8.36 -13.27
CA LEU A 328 -1.62 7.98 -11.95
C LEU A 328 -0.52 7.81 -10.90
N SER A 329 0.70 7.47 -11.30
CA SER A 329 1.79 7.10 -10.38
C SER A 329 2.74 8.25 -10.05
N ILE A 330 3.18 9.06 -11.04
CA ILE A 330 4.21 10.08 -10.84
C ILE A 330 3.75 11.52 -11.06
N ASN A 331 2.54 11.75 -11.58
CA ASN A 331 2.08 13.12 -11.75
C ASN A 331 1.73 13.74 -10.39
N GLU A 332 2.46 14.79 -10.01
CA GLU A 332 2.31 15.43 -8.72
C GLU A 332 0.89 15.99 -8.49
N ASP A 333 0.25 16.56 -9.50
CA ASP A 333 -1.12 17.10 -9.38
C ASP A 333 -2.14 16.00 -9.08
N VAL A 334 -1.96 14.80 -9.66
CA VAL A 334 -2.78 13.63 -9.37
C VAL A 334 -2.45 13.09 -7.96
N GLN A 335 -1.18 12.98 -7.63
CA GLN A 335 -0.71 12.45 -6.35
C GLN A 335 -1.09 13.35 -5.16
N ARG A 336 -1.10 14.67 -5.32
CA ARG A 336 -1.60 15.63 -4.32
C ARG A 336 -3.06 15.38 -3.95
N LYS A 337 -3.87 14.85 -4.85
CA LYS A 337 -5.30 14.55 -4.61
C LYS A 337 -5.51 13.38 -3.63
N LEU A 338 -4.51 12.54 -3.40
CA LEU A 338 -4.53 11.51 -2.36
C LEU A 338 -4.84 12.13 -0.98
N TYR A 339 -4.30 13.33 -0.72
CA TYR A 339 -4.54 14.04 0.54
C TYR A 339 -5.97 14.56 0.69
N THR A 340 -6.71 14.72 -0.40
CA THR A 340 -8.10 15.17 -0.36
C THR A 340 -9.10 14.01 -0.45
N TYR A 341 -8.81 13.02 -1.27
CA TYR A 341 -9.79 12.00 -1.68
C TYR A 341 -9.42 10.57 -1.27
N SER A 342 -8.23 10.36 -0.68
CA SER A 342 -7.83 9.08 -0.12
C SER A 342 -7.28 9.22 1.30
N HIS A 343 -6.83 8.11 1.90
CA HIS A 343 -6.31 8.07 3.26
C HIS A 343 -4.85 7.59 3.33
N GLY A 344 -4.23 7.28 2.20
CA GLY A 344 -2.82 6.89 2.15
C GLY A 344 -1.86 8.06 1.95
N ILE A 345 -0.60 7.72 1.78
CA ILE A 345 0.52 8.62 1.51
C ILE A 345 0.92 8.46 0.04
N SER A 346 1.31 9.55 -0.60
CA SER A 346 1.94 9.49 -1.91
C SER A 346 3.26 8.70 -1.85
N PRO A 347 3.55 7.82 -2.82
CA PRO A 347 4.85 7.18 -2.92
C PRO A 347 5.98 8.15 -3.31
N LEU A 348 5.65 9.42 -3.62
CA LEU A 348 6.60 10.45 -4.02
C LEU A 348 7.00 11.32 -2.83
N PRO A 349 8.28 11.34 -2.40
CA PRO A 349 8.77 12.23 -1.34
C PRO A 349 8.36 13.70 -1.54
N ALA A 350 8.46 14.21 -2.78
CA ALA A 350 8.10 15.58 -3.12
C ALA A 350 6.64 15.95 -2.76
N VAL A 351 5.75 14.96 -2.76
CA VAL A 351 4.34 15.14 -2.40
C VAL A 351 4.08 14.74 -0.94
N ALA A 352 4.64 13.61 -0.51
CA ALA A 352 4.42 13.07 0.83
C ALA A 352 4.92 13.99 1.95
N GLU A 353 6.03 14.68 1.70
CA GLU A 353 6.69 15.56 2.66
C GLU A 353 6.28 17.04 2.49
N ASP A 354 5.28 17.35 1.66
CA ASP A 354 4.83 18.73 1.45
C ASP A 354 4.14 19.27 2.70
N PRO A 355 4.71 20.31 3.36
CA PRO A 355 4.15 20.85 4.60
C PRO A 355 2.73 21.43 4.44
N GLU A 356 2.40 21.96 3.26
CA GLU A 356 1.07 22.53 3.00
C GLU A 356 0.02 21.41 2.94
N LEU A 357 0.35 20.27 2.33
CA LEU A 357 -0.54 19.10 2.27
C LEU A 357 -0.72 18.47 3.64
N LEU A 358 0.34 18.36 4.41
CA LEU A 358 0.27 17.82 5.77
C LEU A 358 -0.58 18.71 6.68
N GLN A 359 -0.51 20.04 6.53
CA GLN A 359 -1.33 20.98 7.30
C GLN A 359 -2.82 20.95 6.95
N LEU A 360 -3.21 20.51 5.76
CA LEU A 360 -4.63 20.40 5.40
C LEU A 360 -5.43 19.45 6.32
N HIS A 361 -4.74 18.57 7.03
CA HIS A 361 -5.34 17.57 7.90
C HIS A 361 -5.05 17.79 9.39
N HIS A 362 -4.31 18.84 9.74
CA HIS A 362 -4.14 19.24 11.13
C HIS A 362 -5.37 20.03 11.60
N ASP A 363 -6.07 19.52 12.58
CA ASP A 363 -6.85 20.39 13.42
C ASP A 363 -5.85 21.22 14.25
N ILE A 364 -5.98 22.54 14.16
CA ILE A 364 -5.07 23.56 14.70
C ILE A 364 -5.01 23.52 16.25
N SER A 365 -5.65 22.54 16.87
CA SER A 365 -5.64 22.35 18.31
C SER A 365 -4.48 21.45 18.74
N GLU A 366 -3.35 22.10 19.04
CA GLU A 366 -2.34 21.62 19.97
C GLU A 366 -1.30 20.61 19.45
N GLY A 367 -0.44 21.03 18.53
CA GLY A 367 0.98 20.57 18.53
C GLY A 367 1.25 19.10 18.22
N SER A 368 0.32 18.40 17.63
CA SER A 368 0.49 17.00 17.23
C SER A 368 0.23 16.82 15.74
N GLY A 369 0.98 15.96 15.13
CA GLY A 369 0.79 15.59 13.73
C GLY A 369 2.10 15.18 13.07
N PHE A 370 1.96 14.47 11.97
CA PHE A 370 3.11 14.05 11.19
C PHE A 370 3.82 15.27 10.60
N SER A 371 5.05 15.49 11.02
CA SER A 371 5.94 16.42 10.34
C SER A 371 6.48 15.81 9.04
N PRO A 372 6.97 16.64 8.10
CA PRO A 372 7.68 16.14 6.92
C PRO A 372 8.85 15.23 7.29
N GLU A 373 9.55 15.53 8.38
CA GLU A 373 10.68 14.74 8.88
C GLU A 373 10.22 13.37 9.38
N MET A 374 9.10 13.29 10.10
CA MET A 374 8.54 12.02 10.56
C MET A 374 8.06 11.16 9.38
N ILE A 375 7.36 11.74 8.41
CA ILE A 375 6.96 11.02 7.18
C ILE A 375 8.18 10.48 6.47
N ARG A 376 9.19 11.32 6.25
CA ARG A 376 10.46 10.91 5.63
C ARG A 376 11.10 9.76 6.40
N HIS A 377 11.17 9.87 7.73
CA HIS A 377 11.76 8.84 8.58
C HIS A 377 11.03 7.50 8.43
N ILE A 378 9.69 7.51 8.54
CA ILE A 378 8.87 6.30 8.43
C ILE A 378 8.98 5.69 7.02
N MET A 379 8.80 6.49 5.97
CA MET A 379 8.76 5.99 4.60
C MET A 379 10.12 5.54 4.08
N SER A 380 11.22 6.19 4.51
CA SER A 380 12.59 5.80 4.12
C SER A 380 13.09 4.56 4.84
N ASN A 381 12.51 4.23 6.01
CA ASN A 381 12.86 3.02 6.76
C ASN A 381 11.80 1.91 6.60
N ALA A 382 10.73 2.15 5.85
CA ALA A 382 9.68 1.17 5.66
C ALA A 382 10.18 -0.07 4.92
N VAL A 383 9.61 -1.23 5.26
CA VAL A 383 9.93 -2.50 4.62
C VAL A 383 8.70 -3.10 3.95
N VAL A 384 8.94 -3.73 2.82
CA VAL A 384 7.94 -4.53 2.11
C VAL A 384 8.16 -5.99 2.47
N VAL A 385 7.10 -6.64 2.88
CA VAL A 385 7.14 -8.08 3.18
C VAL A 385 7.26 -8.84 1.85
N PRO A 386 8.28 -9.71 1.70
CA PRO A 386 8.37 -10.56 0.51
C PRO A 386 7.11 -11.40 0.35
N ARG A 387 6.58 -11.46 -0.85
CA ARG A 387 5.48 -12.33 -1.24
C ARG A 387 5.99 -13.35 -2.27
N PHE A 388 5.55 -14.59 -2.17
CA PHE A 388 5.94 -15.67 -3.07
C PHE A 388 4.90 -16.79 -3.04
N ASP A 389 4.92 -17.66 -4.02
CA ASP A 389 4.08 -18.85 -4.03
C ASP A 389 4.19 -19.60 -2.69
N ALA A 390 3.06 -20.01 -2.14
CA ALA A 390 2.99 -20.68 -0.86
C ALA A 390 3.32 -19.83 0.39
N TYR A 391 3.42 -18.46 0.28
CA TYR A 391 3.67 -17.58 1.41
C TYR A 391 2.71 -17.84 2.58
N ASP A 392 1.41 -17.87 2.33
CA ASP A 392 0.40 -18.07 3.38
C ASP A 392 0.52 -19.43 4.06
N GLN A 393 0.91 -20.47 3.29
CA GLN A 393 1.13 -21.80 3.87
C GLN A 393 2.41 -21.80 4.74
N ALA A 394 3.47 -21.16 4.29
CA ALA A 394 4.70 -21.01 5.06
C ALA A 394 4.45 -20.21 6.34
N MET A 395 3.69 -19.10 6.26
CA MET A 395 3.30 -18.32 7.44
C MET A 395 2.46 -19.12 8.43
N ASN A 396 1.51 -19.93 7.99
CA ASN A 396 0.75 -20.82 8.87
C ASN A 396 1.65 -21.83 9.60
N MET A 397 2.71 -22.32 8.94
CA MET A 397 3.70 -23.20 9.59
C MET A 397 4.52 -22.43 10.64
N VAL A 398 4.90 -21.19 10.35
CA VAL A 398 5.61 -20.29 11.28
C VAL A 398 4.75 -20.01 12.51
N GLU A 399 3.52 -19.58 12.32
CA GLU A 399 2.59 -19.27 13.43
C GLU A 399 2.37 -20.49 14.33
N SER A 400 2.19 -21.68 13.73
CA SER A 400 2.06 -22.93 14.48
C SER A 400 3.31 -23.23 15.30
N ALA A 401 4.49 -23.01 14.76
CA ALA A 401 5.76 -23.22 15.44
C ALA A 401 5.97 -22.24 16.62
N ILE A 402 5.61 -20.96 16.44
CA ILE A 402 5.68 -19.95 17.49
C ILE A 402 4.72 -20.31 18.63
N GLN A 403 3.46 -20.70 18.34
CA GLN A 403 2.50 -21.11 19.34
C GLN A 403 2.94 -22.37 20.10
N GLU A 404 3.49 -23.35 19.41
CA GLU A 404 4.03 -24.55 20.05
C GLU A 404 5.24 -24.27 20.92
N ALA A 405 6.13 -23.36 20.50
CA ALA A 405 7.29 -22.95 21.27
C ALA A 405 6.90 -22.19 22.53
N ALA A 406 5.86 -21.37 22.47
CA ALA A 406 5.33 -20.64 23.62
C ALA A 406 4.84 -21.57 24.75
N ASN A 407 4.36 -22.75 24.40
CA ASN A 407 3.81 -23.73 25.34
C ASN A 407 4.85 -24.71 25.90
N ASN A 408 6.12 -24.64 25.47
CA ASN A 408 7.14 -25.64 25.83
C ASN A 408 8.49 -25.00 26.21
N GLN A 409 9.19 -25.61 27.18
CA GLN A 409 10.55 -25.19 27.61
C GLN A 409 11.66 -25.40 26.55
N LEU A 410 11.37 -26.03 25.41
CA LEU A 410 12.33 -26.34 24.33
C LEU A 410 12.15 -25.39 23.12
N GLY A 411 11.72 -24.15 23.35
CA GLY A 411 11.34 -23.19 22.30
C GLY A 411 12.31 -23.05 21.13
N GLN A 412 13.61 -22.81 21.40
CA GLN A 412 14.60 -22.59 20.35
C GLN A 412 14.86 -23.82 19.47
N SER A 413 14.94 -25.01 20.08
CA SER A 413 15.13 -26.26 19.32
C SER A 413 13.95 -26.58 18.41
N LYS A 414 12.72 -26.24 18.83
CA LYS A 414 11.54 -26.39 18.00
C LYS A 414 11.50 -25.41 16.83
N MET A 415 11.94 -24.15 17.05
CA MET A 415 12.06 -23.17 15.99
C MET A 415 13.05 -23.63 14.90
N LEU A 416 14.19 -24.22 15.30
CA LEU A 416 15.15 -24.77 14.35
C LEU A 416 14.58 -25.94 13.53
N ILE A 417 13.81 -26.84 14.15
CA ILE A 417 13.14 -27.94 13.46
C ILE A 417 12.10 -27.37 12.48
N ALA A 418 11.26 -26.47 12.95
CA ALA A 418 10.24 -25.83 12.12
C ALA A 418 10.85 -25.07 10.93
N GLN A 419 11.92 -24.30 11.14
CA GLN A 419 12.67 -23.65 10.07
C GLN A 419 13.14 -24.66 9.02
N SER A 420 13.69 -25.81 9.46
CA SER A 420 14.14 -26.87 8.52
C SER A 420 12.96 -27.43 7.71
N ASP A 421 11.82 -27.69 8.37
CA ASP A 421 10.62 -28.23 7.71
C ASP A 421 10.04 -27.22 6.71
N ILE A 422 10.01 -25.94 7.07
CA ILE A 422 9.56 -24.86 6.19
C ILE A 422 10.52 -24.73 4.99
N ASN A 423 11.82 -24.78 5.20
CA ASN A 423 12.80 -24.74 4.11
C ASN A 423 12.66 -25.94 3.15
N ILE A 424 12.33 -27.14 3.66
CA ILE A 424 12.01 -28.28 2.83
C ILE A 424 10.71 -28.05 2.03
N PHE A 425 9.72 -27.45 2.65
CA PHE A 425 8.46 -27.11 2.00
C PHE A 425 8.62 -26.09 0.87
N LEU A 426 9.38 -25.00 1.11
CA LEU A 426 9.63 -23.93 0.15
C LEU A 426 10.47 -24.35 -1.07
N ASN A 427 11.16 -25.50 -1.00
CA ASN A 427 12.03 -25.99 -2.08
C ASN A 427 11.47 -27.26 -2.78
N LYS A 428 10.21 -27.58 -2.58
CA LYS A 428 9.49 -28.65 -3.31
C LYS A 428 8.90 -28.14 -4.61
#